data_dcfb2101d883e7851da4b3fdd3a4481c
#
_entry.id   dcfb2101d883e7851da4b3fdd3a4481c
#
_cell.length_a   1.000
_cell.length_b   1.000
_cell.length_c   1.000
_cell.angle_alpha   90.00
_cell.angle_beta   90.00
_cell.angle_gamma   90.00
#
_symmetry.space_group_name_H-M   'P 1'
#
loop_
_entity.id
_entity.type
_entity.pdbx_description
1 polymer ?
#
loop_
_entity_poly.entity_id
_entity_poly.type
_entity_poly.pdbx_seq_one_letter_code
_entity_poly.pdbx_strand_id
1 'polypeptide(L)'
;MIKKIIFTDRSDSLLNSYLRDISKYKILEYSEINELIKKAQEGDEKAREKVVNSNLRFVVTVAKQFQNRGLPLMDLISSGNEGLMKAVDKFDVERGVTFLSYAIWWIKQSIYNSIYWQAKEIRLPMSQQLLVNAITDCIDKFLKEYHRQPSPIEISELTEIPVEQIDFLAQYSNKLVSVDEFIGGDEENSQFVLQEFQ
;
A
#
# COMPACT_ATOMS: atom_id res chain seq x y z
N MET A 1 -10.73 20.81 -19.37
CA MET A 1 -10.31 21.19 -18.00
C MET A 1 -10.85 20.15 -17.05
N ILE A 2 -10.05 19.15 -16.67
CA ILE A 2 -10.49 18.08 -15.77
C ILE A 2 -10.52 18.67 -14.36
N LYS A 3 -11.71 18.84 -13.80
CA LYS A 3 -11.90 19.18 -12.39
C LYS A 3 -11.28 18.04 -11.55
N LYS A 4 -10.11 18.30 -11.00
CA LYS A 4 -9.49 17.51 -9.96
C LYS A 4 -10.49 17.42 -8.81
N ILE A 5 -11.12 16.26 -8.63
CA ILE A 5 -11.99 16.03 -7.47
C ILE A 5 -11.07 16.11 -6.26
N ILE A 6 -11.21 17.19 -5.51
CA ILE A 6 -10.48 17.46 -4.28
C ILE A 6 -11.14 16.61 -3.18
N PHE A 7 -10.73 15.36 -3.05
CA PHE A 7 -10.96 14.53 -1.86
C PHE A 7 -9.92 14.89 -0.79
N THR A 8 -9.89 16.14 -0.31
CA THR A 8 -8.64 16.49 0.33
C THR A 8 -8.70 17.27 1.61
N ASP A 9 -9.85 17.69 2.10
CA ASP A 9 -9.76 18.50 3.33
C ASP A 9 -9.76 17.69 4.63
N ARG A 10 -10.45 16.55 4.69
CA ARG A 10 -10.48 15.73 5.92
C ARG A 10 -9.28 14.80 6.06
N SER A 11 -8.83 14.16 5.00
CA SER A 11 -7.68 13.24 5.06
C SER A 11 -6.39 13.99 5.36
N ASP A 12 -6.20 15.19 4.78
CA ASP A 12 -5.03 16.02 5.02
C ASP A 12 -5.02 16.61 6.43
N SER A 13 -6.17 16.99 6.97
CA SER A 13 -6.28 17.49 8.35
C SER A 13 -6.00 16.38 9.38
N LEU A 14 -6.50 15.17 9.17
CA LEU A 14 -6.23 14.00 10.01
C LEU A 14 -4.76 13.60 9.96
N LEU A 15 -4.17 13.55 8.77
CA LEU A 15 -2.75 13.26 8.60
C LEU A 15 -1.88 14.30 9.31
N ASN A 16 -2.18 15.58 9.14
CA ASN A 16 -1.45 16.67 9.80
C ASN A 16 -1.58 16.61 11.32
N SER A 17 -2.76 16.28 11.86
CA SER A 17 -2.95 16.06 13.29
C SER A 17 -2.10 14.89 13.78
N TYR A 18 -2.15 13.75 13.10
CA TYR A 18 -1.34 12.58 13.42
C TYR A 18 0.17 12.90 13.40
N LEU A 19 0.66 13.57 12.35
CA LEU A 19 2.08 13.94 12.25
C LEU A 19 2.52 14.88 13.38
N ARG A 20 1.66 15.81 13.79
CA ARG A 20 1.91 16.67 14.95
C ARG A 20 1.97 15.89 16.26
N ASP A 21 1.10 14.90 16.43
CA ASP A 21 1.08 14.09 17.64
C ASP A 21 2.31 13.18 17.74
N ILE A 22 2.70 12.50 16.66
CA ILE A 22 3.90 11.68 16.68
C ILE A 22 5.19 12.47 16.81
N SER A 23 5.19 13.77 16.46
CA SER A 23 6.36 14.64 16.61
C SER A 23 6.71 14.94 18.09
N LYS A 24 5.76 14.77 19.00
CA LYS A 24 5.94 14.99 20.44
C LYS A 24 6.79 13.88 21.10
N TYR A 25 6.85 12.68 20.48
CA TYR A 25 7.60 11.58 21.05
C TYR A 25 9.10 11.72 20.76
N LYS A 26 9.89 11.54 21.82
CA LYS A 26 11.36 11.58 21.74
C LYS A 26 11.88 10.32 21.06
N ILE A 27 12.88 10.48 20.20
CA ILE A 27 13.64 9.35 19.64
C ILE A 27 14.47 8.74 20.78
N LEU A 28 14.41 7.42 20.93
CA LEU A 28 15.15 6.67 21.92
C LEU A 28 16.54 6.26 21.39
N GLU A 29 17.49 6.12 22.30
CA GLU A 29 18.81 5.58 21.98
C GLU A 29 18.75 4.04 21.85
N TYR A 30 19.75 3.49 21.19
CA TYR A 30 19.82 2.04 20.89
C TYR A 30 19.76 1.18 22.18
N SER A 31 20.48 1.57 23.21
CA SER A 31 20.50 0.87 24.52
C SER A 31 19.12 0.92 25.20
N GLU A 32 18.47 2.07 25.20
CA GLU A 32 17.14 2.26 25.79
C GLU A 32 16.08 1.41 25.06
N ILE A 33 16.15 1.34 23.71
CA ILE A 33 15.24 0.52 22.92
C ILE A 33 15.35 -0.94 23.32
N ASN A 34 16.55 -1.49 23.41
CA ASN A 34 16.78 -2.89 23.75
C ASN A 34 16.25 -3.26 25.15
N GLU A 35 16.47 -2.40 26.13
CA GLU A 35 15.95 -2.61 27.49
C GLU A 35 14.42 -2.56 27.53
N LEU A 36 13.83 -1.59 26.83
CA LEU A 36 12.37 -1.46 26.75
C LEU A 36 11.72 -2.61 26.00
N ILE A 37 12.35 -3.14 24.94
CA ILE A 37 11.82 -4.30 24.22
C ILE A 37 11.81 -5.53 25.13
N LYS A 38 12.86 -5.78 25.90
CA LYS A 38 12.88 -6.89 26.86
C LYS A 38 11.72 -6.79 27.87
N LYS A 39 11.51 -5.61 28.45
CA LYS A 39 10.36 -5.36 29.36
C LYS A 39 9.00 -5.52 28.66
N ALA A 40 8.89 -5.05 27.42
CA ALA A 40 7.67 -5.20 26.63
C ALA A 40 7.32 -6.68 26.36
N GLN A 41 8.35 -7.51 26.10
CA GLN A 41 8.18 -8.95 25.89
C GLN A 41 7.85 -9.70 27.20
N GLU A 42 8.22 -9.14 28.34
CA GLU A 42 7.83 -9.62 29.69
C GLU A 42 6.40 -9.19 30.08
N GLY A 43 5.74 -8.38 29.25
CA GLY A 43 4.34 -7.95 29.45
C GLY A 43 4.17 -6.52 29.95
N ASP A 44 5.22 -5.69 29.94
CA ASP A 44 5.10 -4.26 30.27
C ASP A 44 4.54 -3.47 29.08
N GLU A 45 3.23 -3.22 29.11
CA GLU A 45 2.52 -2.43 28.08
C GLU A 45 3.05 -0.98 27.97
N LYS A 46 3.51 -0.36 29.05
CA LYS A 46 4.06 0.99 29.01
C LYS A 46 5.40 1.02 28.27
N ALA A 47 6.23 0.01 28.49
CA ALA A 47 7.49 -0.15 27.77
C ALA A 47 7.22 -0.37 26.28
N ARG A 48 6.25 -1.23 25.94
CA ARG A 48 5.81 -1.49 24.56
C ARG A 48 5.32 -0.21 23.87
N GLU A 49 4.41 0.52 24.51
CA GLU A 49 3.89 1.78 24.00
C GLU A 49 5.02 2.81 23.76
N LYS A 50 5.97 2.91 24.66
CA LYS A 50 7.11 3.82 24.53
C LYS A 50 7.99 3.49 23.34
N VAL A 51 8.29 2.20 23.10
CA VAL A 51 9.05 1.74 21.93
C VAL A 51 8.28 2.03 20.64
N VAL A 52 7.00 1.68 20.57
CA VAL A 52 6.18 1.92 19.38
C VAL A 52 6.12 3.42 19.08
N ASN A 53 5.75 4.25 20.04
CA ASN A 53 5.56 5.69 19.86
C ASN A 53 6.85 6.39 19.41
N SER A 54 8.01 5.99 19.91
CA SER A 54 9.31 6.56 19.49
C SER A 54 9.67 6.24 18.03
N ASN A 55 9.08 5.19 17.44
CA ASN A 55 9.38 4.71 16.09
C ASN A 55 8.28 5.00 15.05
N LEU A 56 7.15 5.62 15.44
CA LEU A 56 6.05 5.94 14.50
C LEU A 56 6.51 6.82 13.32
N ARG A 57 7.43 7.75 13.55
CA ARG A 57 8.00 8.60 12.49
C ARG A 57 8.72 7.79 11.41
N PHE A 58 9.39 6.72 11.82
CA PHE A 58 10.03 5.80 10.87
C PHE A 58 9.00 5.06 10.03
N VAL A 59 7.90 4.60 10.63
CA VAL A 59 6.78 3.97 9.89
C VAL A 59 6.25 4.91 8.81
N VAL A 60 6.03 6.19 9.11
CA VAL A 60 5.58 7.18 8.12
C VAL A 60 6.56 7.29 6.95
N THR A 61 7.86 7.29 7.23
CA THR A 61 8.90 7.35 6.19
C THR A 61 8.84 6.13 5.26
N VAL A 62 8.62 4.95 5.83
CA VAL A 62 8.46 3.71 5.04
C VAL A 62 7.15 3.73 4.26
N ALA A 63 6.02 4.09 4.89
CA ALA A 63 4.70 4.12 4.27
C ALA A 63 4.62 5.07 3.06
N LYS A 64 5.34 6.20 3.10
CA LYS A 64 5.44 7.13 1.97
C LYS A 64 6.00 6.50 0.69
N GLN A 65 6.82 5.45 0.78
CA GLN A 65 7.36 4.75 -0.39
C GLN A 65 6.29 3.91 -1.12
N PHE A 66 5.15 3.69 -0.47
CA PHE A 66 4.04 2.88 -0.98
C PHE A 66 2.82 3.72 -1.41
N GLN A 67 2.94 5.04 -1.43
CA GLN A 67 1.87 5.91 -1.92
C GLN A 67 1.49 5.61 -3.37
N ASN A 68 0.26 5.95 -3.76
CA ASN A 68 -0.30 5.75 -5.10
C ASN A 68 -0.43 4.28 -5.54
N ARG A 69 -0.51 3.34 -4.59
CA ARG A 69 -0.72 1.92 -4.85
C ARG A 69 -2.13 1.43 -4.50
N GLY A 70 -3.12 2.32 -4.54
CA GLY A 70 -4.52 1.98 -4.32
C GLY A 70 -5.02 2.17 -2.89
N LEU A 71 -4.15 2.51 -1.92
CA LEU A 71 -4.55 2.82 -0.55
C LEU A 71 -4.17 4.25 -0.14
N PRO A 72 -5.00 4.91 0.69
CA PRO A 72 -4.67 6.18 1.33
C PRO A 72 -3.42 6.06 2.23
N LEU A 73 -2.66 7.15 2.37
CA LEU A 73 -1.45 7.15 3.20
C LEU A 73 -1.73 6.79 4.67
N MET A 74 -2.87 7.20 5.21
CA MET A 74 -3.26 6.88 6.60
C MET A 74 -3.44 5.38 6.81
N ASP A 75 -4.01 4.67 5.84
CA ASP A 75 -4.21 3.22 5.91
C ASP A 75 -2.87 2.47 5.79
N LEU A 76 -1.98 2.96 4.92
CA LEU A 76 -0.61 2.45 4.84
C LEU A 76 0.16 2.63 6.15
N ILE A 77 0.01 3.79 6.81
CA ILE A 77 0.62 4.06 8.12
C ILE A 77 0.03 3.13 9.18
N SER A 78 -1.30 2.96 9.23
CA SER A 78 -1.96 2.05 10.17
C SER A 78 -1.46 0.62 10.02
N SER A 79 -1.37 0.12 8.80
CA SER A 79 -0.82 -1.21 8.51
C SER A 79 0.66 -1.31 8.87
N GLY A 80 1.43 -0.25 8.63
CA GLY A 80 2.84 -0.17 9.03
C GLY A 80 3.02 -0.19 10.55
N ASN A 81 2.14 0.49 11.30
CA ASN A 81 2.16 0.47 12.77
C ASN A 81 1.86 -0.93 13.31
N GLU A 82 0.93 -1.66 12.68
CA GLU A 82 0.69 -3.07 13.03
C GLU A 82 1.95 -3.93 12.79
N GLY A 83 2.65 -3.71 11.69
CA GLY A 83 3.93 -4.37 11.40
C GLY A 83 5.00 -4.03 12.44
N LEU A 84 5.09 -2.77 12.87
CA LEU A 84 6.00 -2.32 13.93
C LEU A 84 5.71 -3.02 15.26
N MET A 85 4.45 -3.14 15.66
CA MET A 85 4.05 -3.85 16.87
C MET A 85 4.47 -5.33 16.83
N LYS A 86 4.23 -6.00 15.71
CA LYS A 86 4.70 -7.39 15.50
C LYS A 86 6.22 -7.51 15.58
N ALA A 87 6.95 -6.49 15.11
CA ALA A 87 8.40 -6.45 15.21
C ALA A 87 8.88 -6.35 16.66
N VAL A 88 8.23 -5.54 17.51
CA VAL A 88 8.55 -5.43 18.94
C VAL A 88 8.40 -6.78 19.64
N ASP A 89 7.30 -7.49 19.36
CA ASP A 89 6.99 -8.78 20.00
C ASP A 89 8.00 -9.89 19.60
N LYS A 90 8.57 -9.82 18.38
CA LYS A 90 9.41 -10.88 17.82
C LYS A 90 10.89 -10.53 17.72
N PHE A 91 11.28 -9.34 18.13
CA PHE A 91 12.68 -8.92 18.06
C PHE A 91 13.53 -9.65 19.09
N ASP A 92 14.65 -10.18 18.64
CA ASP A 92 15.66 -10.80 19.49
C ASP A 92 16.84 -9.84 19.70
N VAL A 93 16.96 -9.34 20.93
CA VAL A 93 17.97 -8.35 21.32
C VAL A 93 19.39 -8.92 21.27
N GLU A 94 19.54 -10.25 21.38
CA GLU A 94 20.87 -10.91 21.45
C GLU A 94 21.55 -11.06 20.08
N ARG A 95 20.79 -10.86 19.00
CA ARG A 95 21.32 -11.01 17.62
C ARG A 95 22.28 -9.89 17.18
N GLY A 96 22.46 -8.84 17.95
CA GLY A 96 23.41 -7.76 17.65
C GLY A 96 23.03 -6.86 16.46
N VAL A 97 21.80 -6.97 15.95
CA VAL A 97 21.27 -6.09 14.89
C VAL A 97 20.44 -4.96 15.48
N THR A 98 20.34 -3.83 14.77
CA THR A 98 19.50 -2.73 15.23
C THR A 98 18.02 -3.07 15.07
N PHE A 99 17.19 -2.67 16.05
CA PHE A 99 15.75 -2.88 15.98
C PHE A 99 15.12 -2.37 14.68
N LEU A 100 15.49 -1.17 14.22
CA LEU A 100 14.95 -0.58 12.99
C LEU A 100 15.28 -1.41 11.74
N SER A 101 16.48 -2.00 11.67
CA SER A 101 16.86 -2.88 10.55
C SER A 101 16.02 -4.17 10.50
N TYR A 102 15.54 -4.63 11.65
CA TYR A 102 14.63 -5.75 11.75
C TYR A 102 13.18 -5.32 11.48
N ALA A 103 12.74 -4.24 12.11
CA ALA A 103 11.37 -3.75 12.03
C ALA A 103 10.94 -3.37 10.60
N ILE A 104 11.87 -2.86 9.76
CA ILE A 104 11.55 -2.47 8.38
C ILE A 104 10.92 -3.61 7.57
N TRP A 105 11.33 -4.86 7.80
CA TRP A 105 10.79 -6.03 7.11
C TRP A 105 9.35 -6.30 7.51
N TRP A 106 9.04 -6.22 8.81
CA TRP A 106 7.68 -6.39 9.32
C TRP A 106 6.75 -5.27 8.88
N ILE A 107 7.24 -4.02 8.91
CA ILE A 107 6.50 -2.85 8.44
C ILE A 107 6.16 -3.00 6.96
N LYS A 108 7.16 -3.29 6.11
CA LYS A 108 6.93 -3.51 4.67
C LYS A 108 6.00 -4.67 4.42
N GLN A 109 6.18 -5.80 5.10
CA GLN A 109 5.33 -6.98 4.95
C GLN A 109 3.87 -6.67 5.28
N SER A 110 3.62 -5.93 6.37
CA SER A 110 2.27 -5.56 6.77
C SER A 110 1.62 -4.60 5.77
N ILE A 111 2.37 -3.61 5.27
CA ILE A 111 1.91 -2.68 4.23
C ILE A 111 1.61 -3.43 2.92
N TYR A 112 2.50 -4.33 2.47
CA TYR A 112 2.25 -5.14 1.27
C TYR A 112 0.99 -6.00 1.40
N ASN A 113 0.81 -6.62 2.57
CA ASN A 113 -0.40 -7.41 2.84
C ASN A 113 -1.66 -6.54 2.75
N SER A 114 -1.64 -5.34 3.34
CA SER A 114 -2.78 -4.43 3.29
C SER A 114 -3.10 -3.98 1.86
N ILE A 115 -2.09 -3.60 1.07
CA ILE A 115 -2.26 -3.26 -0.35
C ILE A 115 -2.86 -4.45 -1.10
N TYR A 116 -2.33 -5.65 -0.88
CA TYR A 116 -2.82 -6.85 -1.52
C TYR A 116 -4.30 -7.14 -1.22
N TRP A 117 -4.71 -6.95 0.04
CA TRP A 117 -6.06 -7.29 0.47
C TRP A 117 -7.10 -6.19 0.19
N GLN A 118 -6.70 -4.92 0.16
CA GLN A 118 -7.62 -3.78 0.24
C GLN A 118 -7.51 -2.81 -0.94
N ALA A 119 -6.43 -2.87 -1.76
CA ALA A 119 -6.23 -1.90 -2.83
C ALA A 119 -7.16 -2.09 -4.03
N LYS A 120 -7.77 -3.25 -4.19
CA LYS A 120 -8.69 -3.55 -5.30
C LYS A 120 -10.03 -4.04 -4.76
N GLU A 121 -11.13 -3.54 -5.33
CA GLU A 121 -12.49 -3.97 -5.00
C GLU A 121 -12.73 -5.42 -5.42
N ILE A 122 -12.21 -5.85 -6.59
CA ILE A 122 -12.23 -7.25 -7.01
C ILE A 122 -10.92 -7.90 -6.58
N ARG A 123 -11.03 -8.83 -5.63
CA ARG A 123 -9.88 -9.58 -5.11
C ARG A 123 -9.43 -10.67 -6.08
N LEU A 124 -8.17 -10.64 -6.46
CA LEU A 124 -7.51 -11.71 -7.19
C LEU A 124 -6.70 -12.61 -6.23
N PRO A 125 -6.61 -13.92 -6.47
CA PRO A 125 -5.66 -14.80 -5.77
C PRO A 125 -4.21 -14.31 -5.92
N MET A 126 -3.35 -14.61 -4.92
CA MET A 126 -1.96 -14.13 -4.90
C MET A 126 -1.17 -14.54 -6.15
N SER A 127 -1.38 -15.75 -6.62
CA SER A 127 -0.75 -16.25 -7.85
C SER A 127 -1.09 -15.38 -9.07
N GLN A 128 -2.35 -15.01 -9.22
CA GLN A 128 -2.79 -14.15 -10.33
C GLN A 128 -2.30 -12.71 -10.17
N GLN A 129 -2.21 -12.20 -8.94
CA GLN A 129 -1.65 -10.86 -8.69
C GLN A 129 -0.16 -10.79 -9.06
N LEU A 130 0.60 -11.84 -8.83
CA LEU A 130 2.01 -11.90 -9.26
C LEU A 130 2.12 -11.85 -10.79
N LEU A 131 1.23 -12.52 -11.51
CA LEU A 131 1.19 -12.46 -12.98
C LEU A 131 0.83 -11.06 -13.47
N VAL A 132 -0.18 -10.41 -12.86
CA VAL A 132 -0.54 -9.02 -13.19
C VAL A 132 0.64 -8.08 -12.98
N ASN A 133 1.38 -8.24 -11.88
CA ASN A 133 2.57 -7.41 -11.63
C ASN A 133 3.66 -7.67 -12.68
N ALA A 134 3.92 -8.94 -13.04
CA ALA A 134 4.90 -9.30 -14.07
C ALA A 134 4.52 -8.72 -15.44
N ILE A 135 3.24 -8.77 -15.80
CA ILE A 135 2.72 -8.16 -17.04
C ILE A 135 2.90 -6.64 -17.01
N THR A 136 2.57 -5.99 -15.90
CA THR A 136 2.70 -4.52 -15.75
C THR A 136 4.17 -4.10 -15.86
N ASP A 137 5.07 -4.78 -15.17
CA ASP A 137 6.51 -4.52 -15.22
C ASP A 137 7.07 -4.72 -16.63
N CYS A 138 6.57 -5.72 -17.37
CA CYS A 138 6.92 -5.96 -18.78
C CYS A 138 6.47 -4.81 -19.67
N ILE A 139 5.22 -4.37 -19.52
CA ILE A 139 4.65 -3.23 -20.27
C ILE A 139 5.46 -1.96 -20.00
N ASP A 140 5.77 -1.66 -18.74
CA ASP A 140 6.54 -0.46 -18.38
C ASP A 140 7.96 -0.47 -18.96
N LYS A 141 8.63 -1.61 -18.99
CA LYS A 141 9.95 -1.77 -19.61
C LYS A 141 9.87 -1.59 -21.13
N PHE A 142 8.91 -2.25 -21.74
CA PHE A 142 8.70 -2.19 -23.19
C PHE A 142 8.37 -0.77 -23.68
N LEU A 143 7.52 -0.06 -22.91
CA LEU A 143 7.15 1.33 -23.19
C LEU A 143 8.37 2.27 -23.13
N LYS A 144 9.28 2.06 -22.18
CA LYS A 144 10.52 2.84 -22.05
C LYS A 144 11.49 2.59 -23.21
N GLU A 145 11.53 1.37 -23.71
CA GLU A 145 12.49 0.97 -24.76
C GLU A 145 11.97 1.26 -26.16
N TYR A 146 10.69 0.95 -26.43
CA TYR A 146 10.10 1.02 -27.78
C TYR A 146 9.13 2.19 -27.97
N HIS A 147 8.80 2.95 -26.93
CA HIS A 147 7.85 4.07 -26.95
C HIS A 147 6.47 3.75 -27.53
N ARG A 148 6.07 2.47 -27.49
CA ARG A 148 4.74 1.96 -27.85
C ARG A 148 4.27 0.90 -26.87
N GLN A 149 2.98 0.62 -26.85
CA GLN A 149 2.45 -0.48 -26.06
C GLN A 149 2.77 -1.83 -26.73
N PRO A 150 3.15 -2.87 -25.96
CA PRO A 150 3.33 -4.22 -26.47
C PRO A 150 1.97 -4.85 -26.79
N SER A 151 1.97 -5.72 -27.81
CA SER A 151 0.81 -6.59 -28.10
C SER A 151 0.73 -7.75 -27.09
N PRO A 152 -0.44 -8.39 -26.93
CA PRO A 152 -0.58 -9.56 -26.04
C PRO A 152 0.40 -10.70 -26.39
N ILE A 153 0.74 -10.85 -27.68
CA ILE A 153 1.69 -11.86 -28.15
C ILE A 153 3.10 -11.52 -27.68
N GLU A 154 3.52 -10.26 -27.81
CA GLU A 154 4.84 -9.80 -27.33
C GLU A 154 4.97 -9.91 -25.81
N ILE A 155 3.89 -9.63 -25.06
CA ILE A 155 3.88 -9.84 -23.61
C ILE A 155 4.05 -11.33 -23.28
N SER A 156 3.35 -12.22 -24.02
CA SER A 156 3.46 -13.66 -23.83
C SER A 156 4.87 -14.18 -24.09
N GLU A 157 5.53 -13.70 -25.14
CA GLU A 157 6.91 -14.07 -25.45
C GLU A 157 7.92 -13.60 -24.39
N LEU A 158 7.71 -12.42 -23.81
CA LEU A 158 8.62 -11.84 -22.82
C LEU A 158 8.40 -12.38 -21.40
N THR A 159 7.16 -12.77 -21.07
CA THR A 159 6.80 -13.18 -19.70
C THR A 159 6.56 -14.68 -19.57
N GLU A 160 6.55 -15.42 -20.67
CA GLU A 160 6.20 -16.85 -20.74
C GLU A 160 4.77 -17.17 -20.24
N ILE A 161 3.89 -16.15 -20.18
CA ILE A 161 2.49 -16.29 -19.75
C ILE A 161 1.64 -16.53 -21.01
N PRO A 162 0.76 -17.54 -21.04
CA PRO A 162 -0.14 -17.79 -22.18
C PRO A 162 -1.02 -16.57 -22.51
N VAL A 163 -1.22 -16.29 -23.80
CA VAL A 163 -2.02 -15.14 -24.28
C VAL A 163 -3.43 -15.16 -23.71
N GLU A 164 -4.07 -16.31 -23.61
CA GLU A 164 -5.41 -16.48 -23.04
C GLU A 164 -5.46 -16.00 -21.57
N GLN A 165 -4.39 -16.24 -20.81
CA GLN A 165 -4.29 -15.80 -19.42
C GLN A 165 -4.02 -14.30 -19.32
N ILE A 166 -3.27 -13.72 -20.27
CA ILE A 166 -3.05 -12.27 -20.35
C ILE A 166 -4.37 -11.56 -20.62
N ASP A 167 -5.16 -12.03 -21.61
CA ASP A 167 -6.46 -11.46 -21.95
C ASP A 167 -7.46 -11.57 -20.79
N PHE A 168 -7.48 -12.71 -20.08
CA PHE A 168 -8.28 -12.88 -18.87
C PHE A 168 -7.88 -11.87 -17.79
N LEU A 169 -6.60 -11.71 -17.50
CA LEU A 169 -6.11 -10.79 -16.48
C LEU A 169 -6.30 -9.32 -16.88
N ALA A 170 -6.27 -8.98 -18.16
CA ALA A 170 -6.52 -7.63 -18.65
C ALA A 170 -7.94 -7.14 -18.30
N GLN A 171 -8.93 -8.03 -18.29
CA GLN A 171 -10.30 -7.70 -17.90
C GLN A 171 -10.40 -7.24 -16.44
N TYR A 172 -9.58 -7.79 -15.55
CA TYR A 172 -9.53 -7.41 -14.12
C TYR A 172 -8.68 -6.17 -13.85
N SER A 173 -7.90 -5.72 -14.82
CA SER A 173 -7.10 -4.49 -14.72
C SER A 173 -7.92 -3.23 -15.01
N ASN A 174 -9.09 -3.39 -15.64
CA ASN A 174 -9.97 -2.28 -15.97
C ASN A 174 -10.49 -1.61 -14.70
N LYS A 175 -10.55 -0.27 -14.74
CA LYS A 175 -11.12 0.54 -13.66
C LYS A 175 -12.61 0.21 -13.56
N LEU A 176 -13.05 -0.15 -12.35
CA LEU A 176 -14.47 -0.30 -12.07
C LEU A 176 -15.16 1.06 -12.23
N VAL A 177 -16.29 1.05 -12.88
CA VAL A 177 -17.16 2.22 -13.06
C VAL A 177 -18.36 2.03 -12.15
N SER A 178 -18.78 3.08 -11.43
CA SER A 178 -19.97 3.02 -10.60
C SER A 178 -21.20 2.81 -11.48
N VAL A 179 -22.12 1.95 -11.06
CA VAL A 179 -23.41 1.73 -11.75
C VAL A 179 -24.25 3.02 -11.74
N ASP A 180 -24.02 3.88 -10.74
CA ASP A 180 -24.69 5.17 -10.59
C ASP A 180 -23.93 6.33 -11.26
N GLU A 181 -22.82 6.05 -11.97
CA GLU A 181 -22.06 7.08 -12.66
C GLU A 181 -22.77 7.44 -13.97
N PHE A 182 -23.03 8.74 -14.19
CA PHE A 182 -23.63 9.23 -15.42
C PHE A 182 -22.67 9.03 -16.61
N ILE A 183 -23.13 8.32 -17.63
CA ILE A 183 -22.41 8.16 -18.89
C ILE A 183 -22.98 9.17 -19.88
N GLY A 184 -22.30 10.27 -20.09
CA GLY A 184 -22.67 11.25 -21.10
C GLY A 184 -22.24 12.67 -20.72
N GLY A 185 -21.53 13.29 -21.61
CA GLY A 185 -20.82 14.55 -21.39
C GLY A 185 -21.55 15.80 -21.83
N ASP A 186 -22.86 15.84 -21.99
CA ASP A 186 -23.61 17.09 -22.31
C ASP A 186 -24.76 17.26 -21.34
N GLU A 187 -24.76 18.38 -20.65
CA GLU A 187 -25.66 18.75 -19.54
C GLU A 187 -27.17 18.83 -19.91
N GLU A 188 -27.56 18.65 -21.16
CA GLU A 188 -28.96 18.88 -21.56
C GLU A 188 -29.75 17.59 -21.87
N ASN A 189 -29.18 16.37 -21.93
CA ASN A 189 -29.96 15.22 -22.43
C ASN A 189 -29.61 13.83 -21.94
N SER A 190 -29.04 13.59 -20.80
CA SER A 190 -28.67 12.21 -20.47
C SER A 190 -28.75 11.85 -19.00
N GLN A 191 -29.90 11.43 -18.58
CA GLN A 191 -30.07 10.51 -17.47
C GLN A 191 -29.96 9.05 -17.98
N PHE A 192 -28.82 8.66 -18.52
CA PHE A 192 -28.53 7.25 -18.75
C PHE A 192 -27.75 6.69 -17.57
N VAL A 193 -28.39 5.86 -16.77
CA VAL A 193 -27.78 5.08 -15.71
C VAL A 193 -27.43 3.70 -16.28
N LEU A 194 -26.25 3.16 -15.98
CA LEU A 194 -25.80 1.83 -16.44
C LEU A 194 -26.77 0.68 -16.11
N GLN A 195 -27.72 0.91 -15.19
CA GLN A 195 -28.79 -0.05 -14.85
C GLN A 195 -29.70 -0.43 -16.01
N GLU A 196 -29.76 0.38 -17.09
CA GLU A 196 -30.61 0.09 -18.27
C GLU A 196 -29.96 -0.87 -19.28
N PHE A 197 -28.69 -1.31 -19.03
CA PHE A 197 -27.95 -2.18 -19.95
C PHE A 197 -27.77 -3.62 -19.43
N GLN A 198 -28.64 -4.09 -18.53
CA GLN A 198 -28.67 -5.50 -18.11
C GLN A 198 -29.61 -6.33 -18.97
#